data_b60c14503b58c153888236efae2eb53b
#
_entry.id   b60c14503b58c153888236efae2eb53b
#
_cell.length_a   1.000
_cell.length_b   1.000
_cell.length_c   1.000
_cell.angle_alpha   90.00
_cell.angle_beta   90.00
_cell.angle_gamma   90.00
#
_symmetry.space_group_name_H-M   'P 1'
#
loop_
_entity.id
_entity.type
_entity.pdbx_description
1 polymer ?
#
loop_
_entity_poly.entity_id
_entity_poly.type
_entity_poly.pdbx_seq_one_letter_code
_entity_poly.pdbx_strand_id
1 'polypeptide(L)'
;MNIKLPLLLGALVTAAPPAAADDFGIWSEATLQKSLGKKFSIDGGIEFRAEDKVSQPVRWAASIGAGYKPCKYISFGIGYVFIHDYNFTETETDYKKKPDAQGNPIFNGYNVDHAFWRNKHRATFDITGKAEAGRFTFSVRERYQYTHYNKAYTLRDKYRDPLPGNMNPDNWTGDLYPFNGQHFTDFSCDKNDKKAKDKHYLRSRFQVEYNINHCPLSPYVSYEFSNNLADGMDLEKTRLQVGTEWKITKKHRLDVAYIFENGSDGEHNDNLHVISVGYKFKF
;
A
#
# COMPACT_ATOMS: atom_id res chain seq x y z
N MET A 1 -38.53 -11.24 -8.37
CA MET A 1 -37.42 -12.00 -9.02
C MET A 1 -36.30 -12.11 -8.01
N ASN A 2 -36.24 -13.24 -7.30
CA ASN A 2 -35.28 -13.46 -6.21
C ASN A 2 -33.92 -13.83 -6.81
N ILE A 3 -33.06 -12.82 -7.01
CA ILE A 3 -31.66 -13.06 -7.34
C ILE A 3 -31.02 -13.58 -6.07
N LYS A 4 -30.54 -14.82 -6.11
CA LYS A 4 -29.84 -15.47 -5.00
C LYS A 4 -28.50 -14.76 -4.78
N LEU A 5 -28.53 -13.70 -3.95
CA LEU A 5 -27.38 -12.88 -3.53
C LEU A 5 -26.18 -13.68 -2.99
N PRO A 6 -26.34 -14.88 -2.39
CA PRO A 6 -25.22 -15.61 -1.80
C PRO A 6 -24.21 -16.17 -2.83
N LEU A 7 -24.58 -16.31 -4.11
CA LEU A 7 -23.68 -16.91 -5.11
C LEU A 7 -22.60 -15.95 -5.64
N LEU A 8 -22.87 -14.65 -5.67
CA LEU A 8 -21.89 -13.67 -6.15
C LEU A 8 -20.85 -13.28 -5.08
N LEU A 9 -21.26 -13.27 -3.80
CA LEU A 9 -20.30 -13.09 -2.68
C LEU A 9 -19.41 -14.32 -2.50
N GLY A 10 -19.95 -15.53 -2.73
CA GLY A 10 -19.18 -16.77 -2.64
C GLY A 10 -18.08 -16.90 -3.69
N ALA A 11 -18.26 -16.33 -4.87
CA ALA A 11 -17.27 -16.41 -5.95
C ALA A 11 -16.05 -15.48 -5.72
N LEU A 12 -16.19 -14.43 -4.91
CA LEU A 12 -15.05 -13.56 -4.55
C LEU A 12 -14.16 -14.17 -3.44
N VAL A 13 -14.70 -15.08 -2.65
CA VAL A 13 -13.98 -15.68 -1.51
C VAL A 13 -13.22 -16.97 -1.89
N THR A 14 -13.52 -17.56 -3.05
CA THR A 14 -12.79 -18.74 -3.55
C THR A 14 -11.56 -18.40 -4.41
N ALA A 15 -11.11 -17.15 -4.42
CA ALA A 15 -9.78 -16.83 -4.93
C ALA A 15 -8.76 -17.69 -4.17
N ALA A 16 -7.95 -18.45 -4.92
CA ALA A 16 -6.98 -19.41 -4.40
C ALA A 16 -6.23 -18.83 -3.19
N PRO A 17 -5.94 -19.67 -2.16
CA PRO A 17 -5.13 -19.22 -1.05
C PRO A 17 -3.81 -18.67 -1.60
N PRO A 18 -3.32 -17.54 -1.08
CA PRO A 18 -2.04 -17.02 -1.47
C PRO A 18 -0.96 -18.07 -1.28
N ALA A 19 0.01 -18.10 -2.17
CA ALA A 19 1.20 -18.92 -1.99
C ALA A 19 1.83 -18.58 -0.63
N ALA A 20 2.48 -19.54 0.02
CA ALA A 20 2.91 -19.45 1.43
C ALA A 20 3.89 -18.29 1.76
N ALA A 21 4.29 -17.52 0.76
CA ALA A 21 5.18 -16.34 0.87
C ALA A 21 4.44 -14.98 0.75
N ASP A 22 3.16 -14.98 0.35
CA ASP A 22 2.42 -13.75 0.09
C ASP A 22 1.70 -13.27 1.36
N ASP A 23 1.60 -11.94 1.54
CA ASP A 23 0.87 -11.35 2.66
C ASP A 23 -0.62 -11.11 2.31
N PHE A 24 -1.46 -11.08 3.35
CA PHE A 24 -2.89 -10.83 3.23
C PHE A 24 -3.33 -9.69 4.16
N GLY A 25 -4.14 -8.77 3.60
CA GLY A 25 -4.64 -7.62 4.33
C GLY A 25 -6.13 -7.34 4.12
N ILE A 26 -6.65 -6.45 4.97
CA ILE A 26 -7.98 -5.85 4.84
C ILE A 26 -7.83 -4.34 4.84
N TRP A 27 -8.39 -3.70 3.81
CA TRP A 27 -8.48 -2.26 3.72
C TRP A 27 -9.93 -1.82 3.83
N SER A 28 -10.20 -0.84 4.65
CA SER A 28 -11.52 -0.27 4.80
C SER A 28 -11.48 1.26 4.65
N GLU A 29 -12.48 1.80 3.95
CA GLU A 29 -12.62 3.24 3.72
C GLU A 29 -14.06 3.67 3.94
N ALA A 30 -14.25 4.82 4.58
CA ALA A 30 -15.55 5.48 4.67
C ALA A 30 -15.40 6.91 4.13
N THR A 31 -16.22 7.26 3.12
CA THR A 31 -16.19 8.56 2.44
C THR A 31 -17.55 9.25 2.53
N LEU A 32 -17.54 10.53 2.92
CA LEU A 32 -18.66 11.44 2.83
C LEU A 32 -18.46 12.36 1.63
N GLN A 33 -19.46 12.45 0.74
CA GLN A 33 -19.38 13.30 -0.45
C GLN A 33 -20.59 14.23 -0.54
N LYS A 34 -20.32 15.52 -0.76
CA LYS A 34 -21.34 16.54 -1.03
C LYS A 34 -21.15 17.12 -2.42
N SER A 35 -22.24 17.09 -3.21
CA SER A 35 -22.28 17.78 -4.50
C SER A 35 -22.61 19.26 -4.32
N LEU A 36 -21.79 20.13 -4.89
CA LEU A 36 -21.97 21.57 -4.93
C LEU A 36 -22.43 21.97 -6.33
N GLY A 37 -23.74 21.90 -6.57
CA GLY A 37 -24.32 22.07 -7.90
C GLY A 37 -24.05 20.85 -8.80
N LYS A 38 -23.97 21.11 -10.13
CA LYS A 38 -23.87 20.05 -11.14
C LYS A 38 -22.42 19.63 -11.46
N LYS A 39 -21.45 20.46 -11.15
CA LYS A 39 -20.07 20.30 -11.63
C LYS A 39 -19.05 20.14 -10.52
N PHE A 40 -19.32 20.60 -9.31
CA PHE A 40 -18.38 20.54 -8.19
C PHE A 40 -18.81 19.55 -7.13
N SER A 41 -17.85 18.94 -6.48
CA SER A 41 -18.06 18.12 -5.29
C SER A 41 -16.92 18.33 -4.29
N ILE A 42 -17.21 18.12 -3.02
CA ILE A 42 -16.24 18.00 -1.95
C ILE A 42 -16.44 16.65 -1.28
N ASP A 43 -15.38 16.07 -0.80
CA ASP A 43 -15.40 14.81 -0.06
C ASP A 43 -14.43 14.84 1.11
N GLY A 44 -14.72 14.02 2.09
CA GLY A 44 -13.83 13.72 3.20
C GLY A 44 -13.96 12.26 3.55
N GLY A 45 -12.89 11.64 4.00
CA GLY A 45 -12.89 10.21 4.29
C GLY A 45 -11.89 9.83 5.36
N ILE A 46 -12.08 8.61 5.84
CA ILE A 46 -11.15 7.93 6.73
C ILE A 46 -10.82 6.57 6.12
N GLU A 47 -9.59 6.12 6.31
CA GLU A 47 -9.09 4.84 5.83
C GLU A 47 -8.43 4.10 6.99
N PHE A 48 -8.63 2.80 7.04
CA PHE A 48 -7.94 1.87 7.92
C PHE A 48 -7.42 0.68 7.14
N ARG A 49 -6.20 0.25 7.44
CA ARG A 49 -5.61 -0.95 6.86
C ARG A 49 -5.01 -1.83 7.94
N ALA A 50 -5.20 -3.13 7.78
CA ALA A 50 -4.51 -4.16 8.54
C ALA A 50 -3.90 -5.16 7.55
N GLU A 51 -2.67 -5.57 7.80
CA GLU A 51 -1.84 -6.47 6.99
C GLU A 51 -1.19 -7.52 7.89
N ASP A 52 -0.20 -8.25 7.42
CA ASP A 52 0.39 -9.39 8.15
C ASP A 52 -0.71 -10.38 8.59
N LYS A 53 -1.42 -10.94 7.60
CA LYS A 53 -2.56 -11.84 7.82
C LYS A 53 -3.65 -11.22 8.70
N VAL A 54 -3.84 -9.90 8.56
CA VAL A 54 -4.78 -9.06 9.33
C VAL A 54 -4.42 -8.91 10.82
N SER A 55 -3.23 -9.33 11.24
CA SER A 55 -2.80 -9.25 12.64
C SER A 55 -2.32 -7.84 13.02
N GLN A 56 -1.75 -7.09 12.04
CA GLN A 56 -1.11 -5.81 12.30
C GLN A 56 -1.88 -4.65 11.64
N PRO A 57 -2.41 -3.70 12.44
CA PRO A 57 -2.83 -2.40 11.91
C PRO A 57 -1.65 -1.66 11.32
N VAL A 58 -1.73 -1.32 10.03
CA VAL A 58 -0.59 -0.67 9.31
C VAL A 58 -0.87 0.75 8.90
N ARG A 59 -2.16 1.15 8.81
CA ARG A 59 -2.49 2.52 8.38
C ARG A 59 -3.78 3.02 9.00
N TRP A 60 -3.70 4.29 9.43
CA TRP A 60 -4.84 5.17 9.66
C TRP A 60 -4.66 6.40 8.79
N ALA A 61 -5.69 6.79 8.06
CA ALA A 61 -5.60 7.99 7.25
C ALA A 61 -6.92 8.78 7.29
N ALA A 62 -6.79 10.09 7.13
CA ALA A 62 -7.91 11.01 6.97
C ALA A 62 -7.68 11.84 5.71
N SER A 63 -8.74 12.02 4.92
CA SER A 63 -8.67 12.68 3.63
C SER A 63 -9.70 13.79 3.48
N ILE A 64 -9.36 14.79 2.68
CA ILE A 64 -10.28 15.78 2.15
C ILE A 64 -9.97 15.98 0.67
N GLY A 65 -11.02 16.16 -0.14
CA GLY A 65 -10.87 16.34 -1.57
C GLY A 65 -11.90 17.27 -2.17
N ALA A 66 -11.61 17.72 -3.38
CA ALA A 66 -12.56 18.44 -4.22
C ALA A 66 -12.48 17.93 -5.66
N GLY A 67 -13.65 17.84 -6.29
CA GLY A 67 -13.79 17.38 -7.67
C GLY A 67 -14.48 18.41 -8.54
N TYR A 68 -14.03 18.51 -9.78
CA TYR A 68 -14.65 19.31 -10.83
C TYR A 68 -14.94 18.46 -12.06
N LYS A 69 -16.20 18.41 -12.50
CA LYS A 69 -16.65 17.64 -13.65
C LYS A 69 -17.27 18.58 -14.71
N PRO A 70 -16.47 19.15 -15.61
CA PRO A 70 -16.95 20.06 -16.65
C PRO A 70 -17.97 19.42 -17.58
N CYS A 71 -17.77 18.13 -17.92
CA CYS A 71 -18.66 17.36 -18.79
C CYS A 71 -18.75 15.89 -18.32
N LYS A 72 -19.54 15.06 -19.00
CA LYS A 72 -19.71 13.65 -18.64
C LYS A 72 -18.46 12.78 -18.90
N TYR A 73 -17.54 13.27 -19.73
CA TYR A 73 -16.37 12.51 -20.17
C TYR A 73 -15.11 12.80 -19.36
N ILE A 74 -14.97 13.98 -18.76
CA ILE A 74 -13.75 14.41 -18.09
C ILE A 74 -14.07 14.89 -16.69
N SER A 75 -13.23 14.53 -15.74
CA SER A 75 -13.25 15.06 -14.37
C SER A 75 -11.84 15.31 -13.85
N PHE A 76 -11.72 16.32 -13.01
CA PHE A 76 -10.51 16.69 -12.30
C PHE A 76 -10.75 16.53 -10.80
N GLY A 77 -9.69 16.15 -10.07
CA GLY A 77 -9.72 16.03 -8.63
C GLY A 77 -8.45 16.58 -8.01
N ILE A 78 -8.61 17.17 -6.83
CA ILE A 78 -7.48 17.49 -5.94
C ILE A 78 -7.79 16.88 -4.59
N GLY A 79 -6.76 16.43 -3.89
CA GLY A 79 -6.93 15.81 -2.59
C GLY A 79 -5.73 16.00 -1.69
N TYR A 80 -6.01 16.00 -0.40
CA TYR A 80 -5.00 15.91 0.65
C TYR A 80 -5.35 14.76 1.57
N VAL A 81 -4.33 14.01 2.00
CA VAL A 81 -4.46 12.88 2.92
C VAL A 81 -3.39 13.00 4.00
N PHE A 82 -3.81 13.03 5.25
CA PHE A 82 -2.93 12.76 6.38
C PHE A 82 -2.89 11.26 6.61
N ILE A 83 -1.70 10.71 6.76
CA ILE A 83 -1.47 9.27 6.89
C ILE A 83 -0.59 9.02 8.12
N HIS A 84 -1.02 8.08 8.95
CA HIS A 84 -0.25 7.51 10.03
C HIS A 84 0.04 6.05 9.68
N ASP A 85 1.28 5.76 9.27
CA ASP A 85 1.69 4.46 8.74
C ASP A 85 2.64 3.74 9.68
N TYR A 86 2.42 2.44 9.82
CA TYR A 86 3.31 1.51 10.47
C TYR A 86 4.38 1.03 9.48
N ASN A 87 5.63 1.06 9.89
CA ASN A 87 6.75 0.51 9.16
C ASN A 87 7.22 -0.73 9.91
N PHE A 88 7.30 -1.85 9.23
CA PHE A 88 7.72 -3.12 9.82
C PHE A 88 9.20 -3.10 10.19
N THR A 89 9.59 -4.09 10.99
CA THR A 89 11.00 -4.35 11.28
C THR A 89 11.74 -4.68 9.97
N GLU A 90 12.84 -3.99 9.74
CA GLU A 90 13.68 -4.16 8.55
C GLU A 90 15.07 -4.65 8.96
N THR A 91 15.55 -5.68 8.29
CA THR A 91 16.88 -6.23 8.51
C THR A 91 17.75 -6.00 7.29
N GLU A 92 18.84 -5.27 7.48
CA GLU A 92 19.84 -4.98 6.47
C GLU A 92 21.15 -5.71 6.79
N THR A 93 21.77 -6.34 5.77
CA THR A 93 23.11 -6.91 5.90
C THR A 93 24.14 -5.79 5.92
N ASP A 94 25.08 -5.86 6.88
CA ASP A 94 26.19 -4.92 7.00
C ASP A 94 27.49 -5.57 6.53
N TYR A 95 28.32 -4.78 5.86
CA TYR A 95 29.63 -5.22 5.34
C TYR A 95 30.76 -4.33 5.84
N LYS A 96 31.94 -4.90 6.03
CA LYS A 96 33.13 -4.11 6.42
C LYS A 96 33.44 -3.09 5.34
N LYS A 97 33.90 -1.90 5.77
CA LYS A 97 34.25 -0.82 4.84
C LYS A 97 35.37 -1.15 3.85
N LYS A 98 36.24 -2.08 4.22
CA LYS A 98 37.33 -2.55 3.36
C LYS A 98 36.99 -3.97 2.88
N PRO A 99 37.02 -4.22 1.57
CA PRO A 99 36.86 -5.55 1.03
C PRO A 99 38.05 -6.44 1.38
N ASP A 100 37.95 -7.74 1.06
CA ASP A 100 39.05 -8.70 1.15
C ASP A 100 40.15 -8.41 0.09
N ALA A 101 41.23 -9.20 0.10
CA ALA A 101 42.34 -9.06 -0.85
C ALA A 101 41.93 -9.32 -2.31
N GLN A 102 40.79 -9.96 -2.55
CA GLN A 102 40.21 -10.25 -3.86
C GLN A 102 39.16 -9.20 -4.29
N GLY A 103 38.86 -8.22 -3.44
CA GLY A 103 37.88 -7.17 -3.72
C GLY A 103 36.43 -7.51 -3.33
N ASN A 104 36.19 -8.64 -2.66
CA ASN A 104 34.86 -9.04 -2.25
C ASN A 104 34.41 -8.35 -0.96
N PRO A 105 33.12 -8.01 -0.80
CA PRO A 105 32.59 -7.45 0.44
C PRO A 105 32.69 -8.48 1.57
N ILE A 106 33.27 -8.07 2.71
CA ILE A 106 33.37 -8.92 3.91
C ILE A 106 32.12 -8.68 4.75
N PHE A 107 31.36 -9.75 5.00
CA PHE A 107 30.21 -9.71 5.90
C PHE A 107 30.64 -9.28 7.30
N ASN A 108 29.91 -8.33 7.88
CA ASN A 108 30.18 -7.74 9.18
C ASN A 108 29.06 -7.96 10.19
N GLY A 109 27.85 -8.30 9.71
CA GLY A 109 26.68 -8.53 10.55
C GLY A 109 25.39 -7.99 10.00
N TYR A 110 24.49 -7.59 10.90
CA TYR A 110 23.17 -7.08 10.58
C TYR A 110 22.86 -5.77 11.28
N ASN A 111 22.08 -4.94 10.62
CA ASN A 111 21.34 -3.83 11.20
C ASN A 111 19.86 -4.20 11.20
N VAL A 112 19.22 -4.14 12.37
CA VAL A 112 17.80 -4.43 12.52
C VAL A 112 17.10 -3.17 12.98
N ASP A 113 16.41 -2.49 12.09
CA ASP A 113 15.54 -1.37 12.46
C ASP A 113 14.23 -1.91 13.00
N HIS A 114 13.92 -1.59 14.25
CA HIS A 114 12.66 -1.98 14.85
C HIS A 114 11.48 -1.29 14.20
N ALA A 115 10.33 -1.93 14.25
CA ALA A 115 9.10 -1.35 13.71
C ALA A 115 8.74 -0.02 14.38
N PHE A 116 8.15 0.90 13.61
CA PHE A 116 7.79 2.23 14.10
C PHE A 116 6.64 2.84 13.30
N TRP A 117 5.94 3.79 13.90
CA TRP A 117 4.92 4.60 13.24
C TRP A 117 5.50 5.88 12.66
N ARG A 118 5.01 6.27 11.47
CA ARG A 118 5.45 7.48 10.76
C ARG A 118 4.28 8.25 10.19
N ASN A 119 4.28 9.56 10.41
CA ASN A 119 3.30 10.45 9.78
C ASN A 119 3.76 10.85 8.37
N LYS A 120 2.77 10.93 7.46
CA LYS A 120 2.97 11.35 6.08
C LYS A 120 1.86 12.31 5.66
N HIS A 121 2.20 13.23 4.77
CA HIS A 121 1.27 14.17 4.15
C HIS A 121 1.26 13.91 2.65
N ARG A 122 0.09 13.65 2.08
CA ARG A 122 -0.04 13.34 0.66
C ARG A 122 -0.95 14.35 -0.01
N ALA A 123 -0.47 14.96 -1.09
CA ALA A 123 -1.27 15.75 -2.00
C ALA A 123 -1.45 14.99 -3.33
N THR A 124 -2.64 15.09 -3.92
CA THR A 124 -2.96 14.46 -5.21
C THR A 124 -3.62 15.43 -6.15
N PHE A 125 -3.34 15.25 -7.45
CA PHE A 125 -4.07 15.87 -8.55
C PHE A 125 -4.46 14.79 -9.55
N ASP A 126 -5.75 14.69 -9.87
CA ASP A 126 -6.30 13.66 -10.74
C ASP A 126 -6.90 14.24 -12.00
N ILE A 127 -6.69 13.58 -13.13
CA ILE A 127 -7.46 13.73 -14.35
C ILE A 127 -8.07 12.38 -14.70
N THR A 128 -9.37 12.31 -14.89
CA THR A 128 -10.05 11.07 -15.29
C THR A 128 -10.86 11.28 -16.54
N GLY A 129 -10.55 10.50 -17.57
CA GLY A 129 -11.34 10.35 -18.78
C GLY A 129 -12.29 9.17 -18.67
N LYS A 130 -13.53 9.31 -19.20
CA LYS A 130 -14.53 8.23 -19.25
C LYS A 130 -15.18 8.15 -20.61
N ALA A 131 -15.42 6.91 -21.06
CA ALA A 131 -16.18 6.62 -22.26
C ALA A 131 -17.17 5.47 -21.98
N GLU A 132 -18.35 5.53 -22.58
CA GLU A 132 -19.39 4.52 -22.45
C GLU A 132 -19.65 3.87 -23.80
N ALA A 133 -19.67 2.52 -23.83
CA ALA A 133 -20.00 1.73 -24.99
C ALA A 133 -21.01 0.63 -24.58
N GLY A 134 -22.26 0.82 -24.92
CA GLY A 134 -23.34 -0.07 -24.46
C GLY A 134 -23.48 -0.08 -22.95
N ARG A 135 -23.18 -1.21 -22.33
CA ARG A 135 -23.23 -1.40 -20.88
C ARG A 135 -21.87 -1.25 -20.21
N PHE A 136 -20.82 -1.07 -20.99
CA PHE A 136 -19.46 -0.91 -20.49
C PHE A 136 -19.14 0.56 -20.29
N THR A 137 -18.50 0.86 -19.15
CA THR A 137 -17.87 2.15 -18.87
C THR A 137 -16.38 1.94 -18.78
N PHE A 138 -15.64 2.58 -19.67
CA PHE A 138 -14.18 2.60 -19.67
C PHE A 138 -13.71 3.88 -19.01
N SER A 139 -12.72 3.80 -18.13
CA SER A 139 -12.11 4.99 -17.55
C SER A 139 -10.60 4.86 -17.47
N VAL A 140 -9.93 5.98 -17.69
CA VAL A 140 -8.48 6.16 -17.52
C VAL A 140 -8.29 7.30 -16.55
N ARG A 141 -7.51 7.07 -15.49
CA ARG A 141 -7.16 8.10 -14.51
C ARG A 141 -5.66 8.24 -14.46
N GLU A 142 -5.20 9.48 -14.66
CA GLU A 142 -3.83 9.90 -14.36
C GLU A 142 -3.84 10.67 -13.05
N ARG A 143 -2.96 10.27 -12.11
CA ARG A 143 -2.81 10.89 -10.81
C ARG A 143 -1.37 11.27 -10.57
N TYR A 144 -1.11 12.55 -10.43
CA TYR A 144 0.11 13.02 -9.77
C TYR A 144 -0.05 12.91 -8.26
N GLN A 145 0.91 12.31 -7.59
CA GLN A 145 0.92 12.13 -6.14
C GLN A 145 2.24 12.62 -5.57
N TYR A 146 2.17 13.62 -4.70
CA TYR A 146 3.27 14.03 -3.84
C TYR A 146 3.05 13.50 -2.44
N THR A 147 4.09 12.93 -1.82
CA THR A 147 4.03 12.44 -0.43
C THR A 147 5.27 12.92 0.34
N HIS A 148 5.02 13.72 1.37
CA HIS A 148 6.03 14.12 2.35
C HIS A 148 6.01 13.16 3.53
N TYR A 149 7.16 12.58 3.85
CA TYR A 149 7.38 11.71 4.99
C TYR A 149 8.02 12.51 6.11
N ASN A 150 7.35 12.66 7.24
CA ASN A 150 7.91 13.38 8.38
C ASN A 150 9.14 12.66 8.94
N LYS A 151 9.97 13.39 9.68
CA LYS A 151 11.03 12.77 10.48
C LYS A 151 10.41 11.78 11.46
N ALA A 152 11.10 10.67 11.68
CA ALA A 152 10.74 9.68 12.67
C ALA A 152 12.03 9.11 13.30
N TYR A 153 11.92 8.25 14.26
CA TYR A 153 13.04 7.48 14.79
C TYR A 153 12.59 6.05 15.08
N THR A 154 13.56 5.15 15.03
CA THR A 154 13.41 3.77 15.50
C THR A 154 14.62 3.40 16.33
N LEU A 155 14.56 2.27 17.01
CA LEU A 155 15.74 1.63 17.57
C LEU A 155 16.39 0.77 16.51
N ARG A 156 17.71 0.77 16.46
CA ARG A 156 18.50 -0.06 15.56
C ARG A 156 19.42 -0.95 16.37
N ASP A 157 19.16 -2.25 16.29
CA ASP A 157 20.08 -3.27 16.77
C ASP A 157 21.19 -3.49 15.74
N LYS A 158 22.42 -3.52 16.21
CA LYS A 158 23.60 -3.77 15.38
C LYS A 158 24.30 -5.02 15.91
N TYR A 159 24.25 -6.08 15.13
CA TYR A 159 24.98 -7.31 15.38
C TYR A 159 26.29 -7.26 14.57
N ARG A 160 27.44 -7.38 15.25
CA ARG A 160 28.76 -7.22 14.64
C ARG A 160 29.69 -8.34 15.01
N ASP A 161 30.73 -8.47 14.19
CA ASP A 161 31.79 -9.47 14.34
C ASP A 161 31.24 -10.90 14.52
N PRO A 162 30.76 -11.51 13.42
CA PRO A 162 30.24 -12.88 13.46
C PRO A 162 31.28 -13.87 13.94
N LEU A 163 30.86 -14.80 14.81
CA LEU A 163 31.72 -15.87 15.28
C LEU A 163 32.16 -16.73 14.08
N PRO A 164 33.47 -17.03 13.90
CA PRO A 164 33.93 -17.87 12.82
C PRO A 164 33.23 -19.22 12.78
N GLY A 165 32.79 -19.67 11.60
CA GLY A 165 31.99 -20.90 11.44
C GLY A 165 32.69 -22.21 11.89
N ASN A 166 33.99 -22.18 12.10
CA ASN A 166 34.78 -23.29 12.65
C ASN A 166 34.89 -23.25 14.17
N MET A 167 34.32 -22.24 14.85
CA MET A 167 34.36 -22.09 16.32
C MET A 167 33.03 -22.53 16.90
N ASN A 168 33.09 -23.45 17.90
CA ASN A 168 31.90 -23.82 18.65
C ASN A 168 31.51 -22.67 19.61
N PRO A 169 30.28 -22.17 19.59
CA PRO A 169 29.81 -21.14 20.50
C PRO A 169 30.00 -21.50 21.98
N ASP A 170 29.88 -22.78 22.36
CA ASP A 170 30.06 -23.24 23.72
C ASP A 170 31.51 -23.07 24.26
N ASN A 171 32.46 -22.90 23.37
CA ASN A 171 33.87 -22.68 23.71
C ASN A 171 34.26 -21.20 23.75
N TRP A 172 33.30 -20.31 23.49
CA TRP A 172 33.51 -18.87 23.54
C TRP A 172 33.42 -18.36 25.01
N THR A 173 34.37 -17.56 25.42
CA THR A 173 34.46 -17.08 26.82
C THR A 173 33.85 -15.69 27.03
N GLY A 174 33.39 -15.00 25.97
CA GLY A 174 32.73 -13.70 26.03
C GLY A 174 31.23 -13.80 25.82
N ASP A 175 30.57 -12.65 25.77
CA ASP A 175 29.15 -12.57 25.43
C ASP A 175 28.91 -12.95 23.96
N LEU A 176 27.82 -13.64 23.71
CA LEU A 176 27.37 -14.00 22.38
C LEU A 176 25.92 -13.52 22.17
N TYR A 177 25.68 -12.92 21.02
CA TYR A 177 24.38 -12.39 20.62
C TYR A 177 23.86 -13.17 19.42
N PRO A 178 22.95 -14.14 19.64
CA PRO A 178 22.40 -14.95 18.56
C PRO A 178 21.41 -14.15 17.72
N PHE A 179 21.58 -14.17 16.41
CA PHE A 179 20.64 -13.57 15.45
C PHE A 179 20.74 -14.29 14.09
N ASN A 180 19.59 -14.57 13.48
CA ASN A 180 19.48 -15.18 12.15
C ASN A 180 20.35 -16.44 11.95
N GLY A 181 20.36 -17.33 12.96
CA GLY A 181 21.13 -18.59 12.95
C GLY A 181 22.64 -18.43 13.11
N GLN A 182 23.13 -17.25 13.41
CA GLN A 182 24.53 -16.95 13.67
C GLN A 182 24.72 -16.36 15.06
N HIS A 183 25.98 -16.38 15.55
CA HIS A 183 26.38 -15.75 16.78
C HIS A 183 27.31 -14.58 16.48
N PHE A 184 27.14 -13.50 17.21
CA PHE A 184 27.93 -12.26 17.08
C PHE A 184 28.61 -11.96 18.42
N THR A 185 29.79 -11.39 18.35
CA THR A 185 30.59 -11.09 19.55
C THR A 185 30.46 -9.65 20.00
N ASP A 186 29.82 -8.81 19.18
CA ASP A 186 29.53 -7.42 19.53
C ASP A 186 28.07 -7.09 19.17
N PHE A 187 27.41 -6.34 20.06
CA PHE A 187 26.02 -5.91 19.93
C PHE A 187 25.84 -4.49 20.50
N SER A 188 25.13 -3.67 19.79
CA SER A 188 24.63 -2.39 20.32
C SER A 188 23.21 -2.12 19.85
N CYS A 189 22.44 -1.39 20.67
CA CYS A 189 21.13 -0.89 20.30
C CYS A 189 21.15 0.63 20.40
N ASP A 190 20.98 1.30 19.26
CA ASP A 190 21.08 2.74 19.16
C ASP A 190 19.80 3.35 18.57
N LYS A 191 19.57 4.63 18.89
CA LYS A 191 18.53 5.40 18.20
C LYS A 191 18.94 5.66 16.74
N ASN A 192 18.06 5.29 15.80
CA ASN A 192 18.23 5.56 14.39
C ASN A 192 17.21 6.61 13.91
N ASP A 193 17.70 7.79 13.57
CA ASP A 193 16.86 8.89 13.09
C ASP A 193 16.55 8.73 11.60
N LYS A 194 15.27 8.55 11.28
CA LYS A 194 14.75 8.50 9.91
C LYS A 194 14.48 9.95 9.43
N LYS A 195 15.25 10.41 8.47
CA LYS A 195 15.14 11.76 7.91
C LYS A 195 13.79 11.93 7.19
N ALA A 196 13.31 13.18 7.13
CA ALA A 196 12.22 13.53 6.24
C ALA A 196 12.61 13.23 4.79
N LYS A 197 11.66 12.77 3.98
CA LYS A 197 11.86 12.54 2.54
C LYS A 197 10.60 12.86 1.76
N ASP A 198 10.78 13.20 0.51
CA ASP A 198 9.72 13.48 -0.44
C ASP A 198 9.70 12.40 -1.52
N LYS A 199 8.50 11.97 -1.92
CA LYS A 199 8.32 11.07 -3.04
C LYS A 199 7.27 11.62 -4.00
N HIS A 200 7.53 11.46 -5.29
CA HIS A 200 6.68 11.93 -6.37
C HIS A 200 6.32 10.76 -7.29
N TYR A 201 5.04 10.52 -7.49
CA TYR A 201 4.55 9.44 -8.32
C TYR A 201 3.61 9.93 -9.41
N LEU A 202 3.69 9.29 -10.56
CA LEU A 202 2.61 9.27 -11.53
C LEU A 202 1.91 7.91 -11.45
N ARG A 203 0.60 7.93 -11.16
CA ARG A 203 -0.21 6.72 -11.05
C ARG A 203 -1.25 6.70 -12.16
N SER A 204 -1.13 5.71 -13.04
CA SER A 204 -2.01 5.50 -14.18
C SER A 204 -2.94 4.32 -13.91
N ARG A 205 -4.26 4.54 -13.96
CA ARG A 205 -5.25 3.48 -13.74
C ARG A 205 -6.21 3.35 -14.92
N PHE A 206 -6.34 2.15 -15.40
CA PHE A 206 -7.35 1.73 -16.36
C PHE A 206 -8.42 0.92 -15.66
N GLN A 207 -9.69 1.20 -15.96
CA GLN A 207 -10.82 0.48 -15.36
C GLN A 207 -11.91 0.25 -16.40
N VAL A 208 -12.48 -0.95 -16.36
CA VAL A 208 -13.68 -1.35 -17.09
C VAL A 208 -14.74 -1.75 -16.10
N GLU A 209 -15.90 -1.10 -16.17
CA GLU A 209 -17.08 -1.36 -15.33
C GLU A 209 -18.22 -1.84 -16.23
N TYR A 210 -18.97 -2.85 -15.78
CA TYR A 210 -20.13 -3.36 -16.46
C TYR A 210 -21.42 -3.02 -15.73
N ASN A 211 -22.31 -2.29 -16.38
CA ASN A 211 -23.60 -1.89 -15.83
C ASN A 211 -24.66 -2.95 -16.12
N ILE A 212 -25.05 -3.74 -15.11
CA ILE A 212 -26.06 -4.78 -15.26
C ILE A 212 -27.44 -4.14 -15.25
N ASN A 213 -28.28 -4.45 -16.25
CA ASN A 213 -29.64 -3.91 -16.34
C ASN A 213 -30.47 -4.28 -15.13
N HIS A 214 -31.18 -3.29 -14.55
CA HIS A 214 -32.08 -3.47 -13.41
C HIS A 214 -31.40 -4.08 -12.17
N CYS A 215 -30.06 -4.00 -12.09
CA CYS A 215 -29.29 -4.49 -10.96
C CYS A 215 -28.53 -3.33 -10.32
N PRO A 216 -28.52 -3.21 -8.99
CA PRO A 216 -27.76 -2.16 -8.31
C PRO A 216 -26.25 -2.44 -8.25
N LEU A 217 -25.80 -3.58 -8.76
CA LEU A 217 -24.40 -3.99 -8.77
C LEU A 217 -23.74 -3.60 -10.09
N SER A 218 -22.53 -3.05 -9.99
CA SER A 218 -21.68 -2.72 -11.13
C SER A 218 -20.30 -3.37 -10.92
N PRO A 219 -20.08 -4.61 -11.42
CA PRO A 219 -18.77 -5.24 -11.36
C PRO A 219 -17.75 -4.49 -12.23
N TYR A 220 -16.49 -4.49 -11.78
CA TYR A 220 -15.41 -3.86 -12.49
C TYR A 220 -14.08 -4.60 -12.34
N VAL A 221 -13.20 -4.34 -13.28
CA VAL A 221 -11.78 -4.69 -13.21
C VAL A 221 -10.97 -3.43 -13.43
N SER A 222 -9.91 -3.23 -12.66
CA SER A 222 -8.96 -2.15 -12.90
C SER A 222 -7.53 -2.62 -12.74
N TYR A 223 -6.64 -1.98 -13.50
CA TYR A 223 -5.20 -2.15 -13.41
C TYR A 223 -4.54 -0.79 -13.22
N GLU A 224 -3.68 -0.68 -12.22
CA GLU A 224 -2.98 0.56 -11.89
C GLU A 224 -1.48 0.29 -11.77
N PHE A 225 -0.66 1.21 -12.28
CA PHE A 225 0.77 1.23 -12.06
C PHE A 225 1.22 2.58 -11.54
N SER A 226 2.24 2.55 -10.69
CA SER A 226 2.84 3.71 -10.05
C SER A 226 4.29 3.83 -10.48
N ASN A 227 4.62 4.95 -11.11
CA ASN A 227 5.96 5.27 -11.56
C ASN A 227 6.57 6.34 -10.67
N ASN A 228 7.81 6.11 -10.20
CA ASN A 228 8.56 7.10 -9.44
C ASN A 228 9.13 8.16 -10.38
N LEU A 229 8.71 9.41 -10.19
CA LEU A 229 9.16 10.52 -11.03
C LEU A 229 10.58 10.98 -10.72
N ALA A 230 11.10 10.68 -9.53
CA ALA A 230 12.46 11.04 -9.12
C ALA A 230 13.51 10.09 -9.73
N ASP A 231 13.12 8.85 -10.06
CA ASP A 231 13.99 7.78 -10.54
C ASP A 231 13.70 7.44 -12.01
N GLY A 232 13.55 8.44 -12.87
CA GLY A 232 13.41 8.24 -14.31
C GLY A 232 12.11 7.56 -14.76
N MET A 233 11.03 7.65 -14.01
CA MET A 233 9.75 6.97 -14.26
C MET A 233 9.80 5.45 -14.01
N ASP A 234 10.71 4.97 -13.18
CA ASP A 234 10.78 3.56 -12.83
C ASP A 234 9.47 3.05 -12.21
N LEU A 235 9.05 1.87 -12.66
CA LEU A 235 7.84 1.21 -12.17
C LEU A 235 8.10 0.62 -10.78
N GLU A 236 7.57 1.26 -9.73
CA GLU A 236 7.72 0.75 -8.36
C GLU A 236 6.59 -0.19 -7.95
N LYS A 237 5.35 0.03 -8.46
CA LYS A 237 4.19 -0.73 -7.98
C LYS A 237 3.15 -0.96 -9.07
N THR A 238 2.59 -2.17 -9.08
CA THR A 238 1.38 -2.50 -9.86
C THR A 238 0.26 -2.97 -8.95
N ARG A 239 -0.98 -2.74 -9.38
CA ARG A 239 -2.18 -3.16 -8.66
C ARG A 239 -3.25 -3.64 -9.61
N LEU A 240 -3.65 -4.90 -9.48
CA LEU A 240 -4.84 -5.46 -10.11
C LEU A 240 -5.98 -5.43 -9.10
N GLN A 241 -7.15 -4.94 -9.50
CA GLN A 241 -8.33 -4.89 -8.64
C GLN A 241 -9.54 -5.46 -9.39
N VAL A 242 -10.25 -6.38 -8.76
CA VAL A 242 -11.51 -6.95 -9.23
C VAL A 242 -12.56 -6.72 -8.16
N GLY A 243 -13.65 -6.04 -8.49
CA GLY A 243 -14.62 -5.65 -7.48
C GLY A 243 -16.02 -5.39 -8.02
N THR A 244 -16.88 -4.94 -7.15
CA THR A 244 -18.23 -4.50 -7.49
C THR A 244 -18.66 -3.31 -6.64
N GLU A 245 -19.20 -2.28 -7.29
CA GLU A 245 -19.92 -1.20 -6.60
C GLU A 245 -21.39 -1.63 -6.45
N TRP A 246 -21.87 -1.60 -5.22
CA TRP A 246 -23.29 -1.79 -4.88
C TRP A 246 -23.95 -0.45 -4.55
N LYS A 247 -24.88 -0.02 -5.41
CA LYS A 247 -25.70 1.18 -5.23
C LYS A 247 -26.92 0.83 -4.35
N ILE A 248 -26.72 0.75 -3.02
CA ILE A 248 -27.76 0.39 -2.05
C ILE A 248 -28.94 1.38 -2.15
N THR A 249 -28.64 2.67 -2.24
CA THR A 249 -29.60 3.74 -2.51
C THR A 249 -28.97 4.81 -3.39
N LYS A 250 -29.71 5.90 -3.70
CA LYS A 250 -29.10 7.05 -4.40
C LYS A 250 -27.99 7.73 -3.60
N LYS A 251 -28.01 7.58 -2.26
CA LYS A 251 -27.05 8.20 -1.34
C LYS A 251 -26.00 7.24 -0.82
N HIS A 252 -26.28 5.95 -0.70
CA HIS A 252 -25.43 4.95 -0.08
C HIS A 252 -24.84 4.01 -1.13
N ARG A 253 -23.55 3.88 -1.14
CA ARG A 253 -22.80 2.95 -1.98
C ARG A 253 -21.82 2.14 -1.14
N LEU A 254 -21.69 0.89 -1.47
CA LEU A 254 -20.69 -0.03 -0.94
C LEU A 254 -19.84 -0.53 -2.10
N ASP A 255 -18.55 -0.50 -1.95
CA ASP A 255 -17.58 -1.09 -2.87
C ASP A 255 -16.90 -2.25 -2.16
N VAL A 256 -16.86 -3.40 -2.79
CA VAL A 256 -16.14 -4.58 -2.29
C VAL A 256 -15.24 -5.07 -3.40
N ALA A 257 -13.96 -5.22 -3.11
CA ALA A 257 -12.98 -5.61 -4.09
C ALA A 257 -11.91 -6.53 -3.51
N TYR A 258 -11.38 -7.39 -4.36
CA TYR A 258 -10.12 -8.04 -4.17
C TYR A 258 -9.05 -7.25 -4.91
N ILE A 259 -7.93 -7.04 -4.24
CA ILE A 259 -6.76 -6.32 -4.77
C ILE A 259 -5.56 -7.24 -4.69
N PHE A 260 -4.82 -7.34 -5.77
CA PHE A 260 -3.47 -7.89 -5.81
C PHE A 260 -2.49 -6.77 -6.10
N GLU A 261 -1.59 -6.53 -5.17
CA GLU A 261 -0.55 -5.51 -5.26
C GLU A 261 0.82 -6.19 -5.34
N ASN A 262 1.63 -5.79 -6.32
CA ASN A 262 2.98 -6.28 -6.52
C ASN A 262 3.94 -5.10 -6.65
N GLY A 263 5.12 -5.23 -6.09
CA GLY A 263 6.18 -4.24 -6.12
C GLY A 263 6.35 -3.52 -4.79
N SER A 264 7.51 -2.93 -4.60
CA SER A 264 7.92 -2.23 -3.39
C SER A 264 7.99 -0.73 -3.63
N ASP A 265 7.23 0.04 -2.88
CA ASP A 265 7.45 1.49 -2.72
C ASP A 265 8.39 1.78 -1.55
N GLY A 266 9.11 0.76 -1.07
CA GLY A 266 9.98 0.80 0.11
C GLY A 266 9.20 0.79 1.43
N GLU A 267 7.92 0.43 1.40
CA GLU A 267 7.06 0.34 2.58
C GLU A 267 6.62 -1.09 2.89
N HIS A 268 6.53 -1.95 1.85
CA HIS A 268 6.18 -3.37 1.96
C HIS A 268 6.80 -4.20 0.86
N ASN A 269 7.05 -5.48 1.16
CA ASN A 269 7.59 -6.44 0.21
C ASN A 269 6.49 -7.03 -0.70
N ASP A 270 6.85 -7.13 -1.91
CA ASP A 270 6.53 -7.99 -3.04
C ASP A 270 5.05 -8.24 -3.36
N ASN A 271 4.36 -9.13 -2.70
CA ASN A 271 3.00 -9.51 -3.08
C ASN A 271 2.04 -9.35 -1.91
N LEU A 272 1.04 -8.50 -2.08
CA LEU A 272 0.02 -8.27 -1.08
C LEU A 272 -1.37 -8.57 -1.65
N HIS A 273 -2.10 -9.46 -1.00
CA HIS A 273 -3.49 -9.80 -1.31
C HIS A 273 -4.40 -9.07 -0.33
N VAL A 274 -5.39 -8.33 -0.83
CA VAL A 274 -6.25 -7.50 0.02
C VAL A 274 -7.72 -7.71 -0.30
N ILE A 275 -8.54 -7.81 0.72
CA ILE A 275 -9.98 -7.55 0.62
C ILE A 275 -10.22 -6.10 1.00
N SER A 276 -10.79 -5.33 0.07
CA SER A 276 -11.11 -3.91 0.26
C SER A 276 -12.60 -3.71 0.40
N VAL A 277 -13.00 -2.92 1.40
CA VAL A 277 -14.39 -2.53 1.64
C VAL A 277 -14.47 -1.02 1.74
N GLY A 278 -15.13 -0.39 0.78
CA GLY A 278 -15.34 1.06 0.72
C GLY A 278 -16.82 1.41 0.92
N TYR A 279 -17.12 2.30 1.85
CA TYR A 279 -18.47 2.84 2.01
C TYR A 279 -18.50 4.33 1.63
N LYS A 280 -19.46 4.72 0.80
CA LYS A 280 -19.65 6.10 0.38
C LYS A 280 -21.06 6.61 0.65
N PHE A 281 -21.15 7.69 1.39
CA PHE A 281 -22.39 8.44 1.60
C PHE A 281 -22.38 9.75 0.81
N LYS A 282 -23.45 9.98 0.02
CA LYS A 282 -23.65 11.21 -0.79
C LYS A 282 -24.83 12.00 -0.25
N PHE A 283 -24.62 13.28 0.02
CA PHE A 283 -25.68 14.18 0.55
C PHE A 283 -25.71 15.54 -0.15
#